data_cd78d99c4d840d6615030256743afaf5
#
_entry.id   cd78d99c4d840d6615030256743afaf5
#
_cell.length_a   1.000
_cell.length_b   1.000
_cell.length_c   1.000
_cell.angle_alpha   90.00
_cell.angle_beta   90.00
_cell.angle_gamma   90.00
#
_symmetry.space_group_name_H-M   'P 1'
#
loop_
_entity.id
_entity.type
_entity.pdbx_description
1 polymer ?
#
loop_
_entity_poly.entity_id
_entity_poly.type
_entity_poly.pdbx_seq_one_letter_code
_entity_poly.pdbx_strand_id
1 'polypeptide(L)'
;MRISNLVRPKTSKPCASKDLTKRCRFDHSAGSRPAAGGSLPRRVSLVSLVTAMTFIDTNRLNVKEPRAGWKGRFFHSQNMTFAYYAVAAGAWIHEHSHPNDEVWNVIDGELEIKIAAETQVAGPGCAVVVPPDTAHSVKALTDVRAIVVDFPKRYSIGGTEL
;
A
#
# COMPACT_ATOMS: atom_id res chain seq x y z
N MET A 1 37.66 8.55 -39.73
CA MET A 1 38.02 7.44 -38.85
C MET A 1 36.89 7.25 -37.83
N ARG A 2 36.19 6.11 -37.89
CA ARG A 2 35.03 5.75 -37.06
C ARG A 2 35.46 5.49 -35.63
N ILE A 3 34.62 5.80 -34.65
CA ILE A 3 34.23 4.84 -33.59
C ILE A 3 32.91 5.34 -32.96
N SER A 4 31.84 4.66 -33.31
CA SER A 4 30.53 4.72 -32.64
C SER A 4 30.56 3.76 -31.45
N ASN A 5 30.42 4.27 -30.23
CA ASN A 5 30.12 3.46 -29.06
C ASN A 5 28.63 3.62 -28.71
N LEU A 6 27.84 2.70 -29.25
CA LEU A 6 26.47 2.48 -28.86
C LEU A 6 26.49 1.76 -27.52
N VAL A 7 26.21 2.47 -26.41
CA VAL A 7 25.94 1.84 -25.12
C VAL A 7 24.50 1.35 -25.17
N ARG A 8 24.30 0.03 -25.22
CA ARG A 8 23.01 -0.60 -25.08
C ARG A 8 22.51 -0.42 -23.63
N PRO A 9 21.25 -0.02 -23.40
CA PRO A 9 20.71 -0.02 -22.05
C PRO A 9 20.64 -1.46 -21.54
N LYS A 10 21.12 -1.69 -20.33
CA LYS A 10 20.97 -2.97 -19.63
C LYS A 10 19.49 -3.13 -19.29
N THR A 11 18.83 -4.07 -19.95
CA THR A 11 17.49 -4.52 -19.56
C THR A 11 17.60 -5.19 -18.20
N SER A 12 17.10 -4.53 -17.15
CA SER A 12 16.89 -5.15 -15.85
C SER A 12 15.79 -6.21 -16.01
N LYS A 13 16.11 -7.45 -15.66
CA LYS A 13 15.13 -8.54 -15.63
C LYS A 13 14.09 -8.24 -14.56
N PRO A 14 12.78 -8.41 -14.84
CA PRO A 14 11.76 -8.29 -13.81
C PRO A 14 11.99 -9.35 -12.72
N CYS A 15 11.68 -8.99 -11.48
CA CYS A 15 11.74 -9.89 -10.34
C CYS A 15 10.85 -11.11 -10.60
N ALA A 16 11.46 -12.27 -10.89
CA ALA A 16 10.74 -13.46 -11.27
C ALA A 16 9.95 -14.01 -10.07
N SER A 17 8.63 -13.95 -10.15
CA SER A 17 7.69 -14.59 -9.24
C SER A 17 7.86 -16.11 -9.30
N LYS A 18 8.21 -16.73 -8.16
CA LYS A 18 7.99 -18.16 -7.93
C LYS A 18 6.77 -18.31 -7.04
N ASP A 19 5.80 -18.98 -7.61
CA ASP A 19 4.63 -19.67 -7.06
C ASP A 19 4.35 -19.52 -5.54
N LEU A 20 3.33 -18.71 -5.20
CA LEU A 20 2.78 -18.54 -3.85
C LEU A 20 1.35 -19.10 -3.78
N THR A 21 1.18 -20.41 -4.02
CA THR A 21 -0.06 -21.15 -3.72
C THR A 21 0.07 -21.91 -2.40
N LYS A 22 0.18 -21.22 -1.26
CA LYS A 22 -0.06 -21.81 0.06
C LYS A 22 -1.15 -21.04 0.78
N ARG A 23 -2.36 -21.62 0.75
CA ARG A 23 -3.50 -21.20 1.57
C ARG A 23 -3.16 -21.36 3.04
N CYS A 24 -3.22 -20.26 3.80
CA CYS A 24 -3.26 -20.32 5.25
C CYS A 24 -4.62 -20.91 5.69
N ARG A 25 -4.61 -22.12 6.24
CA ARG A 25 -5.75 -22.67 6.99
C ARG A 25 -5.58 -22.25 8.45
N PHE A 26 -6.57 -21.55 8.97
CA PHE A 26 -6.71 -21.35 10.41
C PHE A 26 -7.51 -22.52 10.98
N ASP A 27 -6.89 -23.29 11.87
CA ASP A 27 -7.55 -24.34 12.63
C ASP A 27 -8.14 -23.75 13.92
N HIS A 28 -9.44 -23.90 14.09
CA HIS A 28 -10.13 -23.52 15.31
C HIS A 28 -10.31 -24.78 16.14
N SER A 29 -9.44 -25.02 17.11
CA SER A 29 -9.66 -26.02 18.15
C SER A 29 -10.22 -25.36 19.42
N ALA A 30 -11.44 -25.77 19.77
CA ALA A 30 -12.13 -25.35 20.97
C ALA A 30 -11.49 -25.96 22.22
N GLY A 31 -11.10 -25.13 23.18
CA GLY A 31 -10.63 -25.53 24.51
C GLY A 31 -11.70 -25.25 25.56
N SER A 32 -12.00 -26.27 26.35
CA SER A 32 -13.00 -26.40 27.40
C SER A 32 -12.81 -25.46 28.60
N ARG A 33 -13.95 -25.03 29.19
CA ARG A 33 -14.08 -24.24 30.43
C ARG A 33 -13.76 -25.07 31.65
N PRO A 34 -13.22 -24.50 32.74
CA PRO A 34 -13.47 -24.94 34.10
C PRO A 34 -14.38 -23.96 34.84
N ALA A 35 -15.13 -24.54 35.81
CA ALA A 35 -16.18 -23.88 36.59
C ALA A 35 -15.67 -23.25 37.90
N ALA A 36 -16.32 -22.17 38.26
CA ALA A 36 -16.79 -21.60 39.51
C ALA A 36 -15.94 -21.63 40.81
N GLY A 37 -15.94 -20.45 41.46
CA GLY A 37 -15.97 -20.27 42.90
C GLY A 37 -14.95 -19.27 43.43
N GLY A 38 -15.38 -18.08 43.92
CA GLY A 38 -14.55 -17.23 44.74
C GLY A 38 -14.97 -15.76 44.72
N SER A 39 -15.37 -15.30 45.89
CA SER A 39 -15.85 -14.00 46.35
C SER A 39 -15.26 -12.74 45.66
N LEU A 40 -16.14 -11.74 45.48
CA LEU A 40 -15.89 -10.41 44.97
C LEU A 40 -14.96 -9.56 45.88
N PRO A 41 -13.97 -8.90 45.33
CA PRO A 41 -13.51 -7.66 45.84
C PRO A 41 -13.82 -6.50 44.88
N ARG A 42 -14.30 -5.41 45.45
CA ARG A 42 -14.31 -4.00 45.03
C ARG A 42 -14.12 -3.72 43.51
N ARG A 43 -15.15 -3.04 42.95
CA ARG A 43 -15.10 -2.37 41.66
C ARG A 43 -13.82 -1.57 41.47
N VAL A 44 -12.87 -2.18 40.80
CA VAL A 44 -11.89 -1.48 39.99
C VAL A 44 -12.57 -1.33 38.63
N SER A 45 -12.89 -0.08 38.24
CA SER A 45 -13.36 0.23 36.91
C SER A 45 -12.19 -0.05 35.97
N LEU A 46 -12.05 -1.28 35.56
CA LEU A 46 -11.28 -1.66 34.41
C LEU A 46 -12.03 -1.05 33.22
N VAL A 47 -11.60 0.14 32.79
CA VAL A 47 -11.84 0.57 31.41
C VAL A 47 -11.16 -0.50 30.58
N SER A 48 -11.94 -1.50 30.20
CA SER A 48 -11.54 -2.53 29.24
C SER A 48 -11.27 -1.78 27.93
N LEU A 49 -10.02 -1.50 27.67
CA LEU A 49 -9.56 -1.08 26.37
C LEU A 49 -9.68 -2.31 25.47
N VAL A 50 -10.94 -2.65 25.14
CA VAL A 50 -11.21 -3.62 24.09
C VAL A 50 -10.69 -2.96 22.82
N THR A 51 -9.49 -3.32 22.42
CA THR A 51 -9.01 -3.03 21.07
C THR A 51 -9.93 -3.80 20.14
N ALA A 52 -11.02 -3.14 19.72
CA ALA A 52 -11.97 -3.74 18.79
C ALA A 52 -11.22 -4.06 17.51
N MET A 53 -11.07 -5.35 17.21
CA MET A 53 -10.57 -5.78 15.90
C MET A 53 -11.63 -5.39 14.88
N THR A 54 -11.24 -4.53 13.94
CA THR A 54 -12.13 -4.04 12.89
C THR A 54 -11.80 -4.75 11.58
N PHE A 55 -12.79 -5.41 11.00
CA PHE A 55 -12.70 -5.99 9.67
C PHE A 55 -13.24 -4.98 8.66
N ILE A 56 -12.43 -4.62 7.66
CA ILE A 56 -12.80 -3.67 6.61
C ILE A 56 -12.89 -4.43 5.29
N ASP A 57 -14.10 -4.50 4.72
CA ASP A 57 -14.26 -4.95 3.34
C ASP A 57 -13.92 -3.79 2.39
N THR A 58 -12.72 -3.83 1.84
CA THR A 58 -12.23 -2.77 0.96
C THR A 58 -13.02 -2.62 -0.34
N ASN A 59 -13.77 -3.66 -0.75
CA ASN A 59 -14.61 -3.58 -1.94
C ASN A 59 -15.87 -2.73 -1.72
N ARG A 60 -16.28 -2.55 -0.47
CA ARG A 60 -17.45 -1.74 -0.08
C ARG A 60 -17.12 -0.27 0.21
N LEU A 61 -15.85 0.09 0.21
CA LEU A 61 -15.43 1.48 0.39
C LEU A 61 -15.77 2.32 -0.85
N ASN A 62 -16.15 3.57 -0.62
CA ASN A 62 -16.41 4.52 -1.69
C ASN A 62 -15.15 4.73 -2.54
N VAL A 63 -15.33 4.73 -3.86
CA VAL A 63 -14.27 5.07 -4.80
C VAL A 63 -14.14 6.58 -4.87
N LYS A 64 -12.93 7.08 -4.72
CA LYS A 64 -12.55 8.47 -4.99
C LYS A 64 -11.57 8.51 -6.15
N GLU A 65 -11.54 9.61 -6.89
CA GLU A 65 -10.59 9.82 -7.99
C GLU A 65 -9.84 11.14 -7.75
N PRO A 66 -8.82 11.13 -6.86
CA PRO A 66 -8.09 12.35 -6.50
C PRO A 66 -7.31 12.97 -7.67
N ARG A 67 -7.05 12.20 -8.72
CA ARG A 67 -6.45 12.64 -9.99
C ARG A 67 -7.04 11.84 -11.14
N ALA A 68 -7.10 12.41 -12.32
CA ALA A 68 -7.61 11.73 -13.51
C ALA A 68 -6.89 10.38 -13.74
N GLY A 69 -7.67 9.30 -13.88
CA GLY A 69 -7.17 7.95 -14.05
C GLY A 69 -6.69 7.26 -12.76
N TRP A 70 -6.74 7.91 -11.59
CA TRP A 70 -6.33 7.37 -10.30
C TRP A 70 -7.55 7.11 -9.41
N LYS A 71 -8.19 5.97 -9.56
CA LYS A 71 -9.33 5.56 -8.75
C LYS A 71 -8.85 4.82 -7.51
N GLY A 72 -9.19 5.31 -6.32
CA GLY A 72 -8.75 4.77 -5.06
C GLY A 72 -9.89 4.50 -4.08
N ARG A 73 -9.71 3.49 -3.24
CA ARG A 73 -10.49 3.25 -2.02
C ARG A 73 -9.58 3.41 -0.83
N PHE A 74 -10.01 4.18 0.15
CA PHE A 74 -9.15 4.63 1.24
C PHE A 74 -9.73 4.23 2.59
N PHE A 75 -8.86 3.83 3.51
CA PHE A 75 -9.17 3.73 4.92
C PHE A 75 -7.95 4.08 5.77
N HIS A 76 -8.19 4.34 7.04
CA HIS A 76 -7.14 4.68 7.98
C HIS A 76 -7.06 3.65 9.12
N SER A 77 -5.84 3.27 9.49
CA SER A 77 -5.56 2.74 10.82
C SER A 77 -5.38 3.91 11.80
N GLN A 78 -4.92 3.61 13.01
CA GLN A 78 -4.61 4.67 13.97
C GLN A 78 -3.58 5.68 13.43
N ASN A 79 -2.56 5.21 12.73
CA ASN A 79 -1.39 6.00 12.36
C ASN A 79 -1.09 6.01 10.85
N MET A 80 -1.77 5.20 10.05
CA MET A 80 -1.47 5.01 8.63
C MET A 80 -2.71 5.22 7.77
N THR A 81 -2.49 5.63 6.54
CA THR A 81 -3.47 5.62 5.45
C THR A 81 -3.17 4.47 4.51
N PHE A 82 -4.20 3.77 4.09
CA PHE A 82 -4.15 2.72 3.08
C PHE A 82 -4.98 3.16 1.88
N ALA A 83 -4.38 3.10 0.70
CA ALA A 83 -5.03 3.37 -0.58
C ALA A 83 -4.98 2.12 -1.47
N TYR A 84 -6.14 1.64 -1.90
CA TYR A 84 -6.28 0.58 -2.89
C TYR A 84 -6.56 1.24 -4.23
N TYR A 85 -5.55 1.34 -5.07
CA TYR A 85 -5.64 2.00 -6.36
C TYR A 85 -5.94 1.05 -7.51
N ALA A 86 -6.78 1.52 -8.42
CA ALA A 86 -6.89 1.08 -9.81
C ALA A 86 -6.52 2.28 -10.68
N VAL A 87 -5.45 2.16 -11.44
CA VAL A 87 -4.85 3.25 -12.21
C VAL A 87 -4.93 2.92 -13.69
N ALA A 88 -5.42 3.86 -14.48
CA ALA A 88 -5.47 3.71 -15.93
C ALA A 88 -4.08 3.86 -16.57
N ALA A 89 -3.81 3.09 -17.61
CA ALA A 89 -2.61 3.22 -18.42
C ALA A 89 -2.39 4.67 -18.86
N GLY A 90 -1.16 5.17 -18.73
CA GLY A 90 -0.77 6.53 -19.07
C GLY A 90 -1.07 7.58 -18.00
N ALA A 91 -1.83 7.25 -16.94
CA ALA A 91 -2.08 8.17 -15.84
C ALA A 91 -0.76 8.48 -15.11
N TRP A 92 -0.56 9.77 -14.78
CA TRP A 92 0.71 10.27 -14.27
C TRP A 92 0.53 11.20 -13.07
N ILE A 93 1.30 10.95 -12.01
CA ILE A 93 1.52 11.88 -10.91
C ILE A 93 2.86 12.58 -11.18
N HIS A 94 2.79 13.89 -11.46
CA HIS A 94 3.98 14.73 -11.66
C HIS A 94 4.87 14.73 -10.43
N GLU A 95 6.13 15.16 -10.60
CA GLU A 95 7.09 15.24 -9.51
C GLU A 95 6.56 16.11 -8.37
N HIS A 96 6.58 15.55 -7.17
CA HIS A 96 6.13 16.15 -5.92
C HIS A 96 6.85 15.52 -4.73
N SER A 97 6.69 16.09 -3.55
CA SER A 97 7.15 15.52 -2.30
C SER A 97 6.08 15.73 -1.20
N HIS A 98 6.18 14.98 -0.14
CA HIS A 98 5.33 15.10 1.05
C HIS A 98 6.03 14.54 2.29
N PRO A 99 5.62 14.91 3.51
CA PRO A 99 6.31 14.49 4.74
C PRO A 99 5.99 13.05 5.17
N ASN A 100 5.20 12.32 4.38
CA ASN A 100 4.87 10.94 4.66
C ASN A 100 5.96 10.00 4.13
N ASP A 101 6.27 8.97 4.90
CA ASP A 101 6.87 7.75 4.39
C ASP A 101 5.82 7.01 3.57
N GLU A 102 6.10 6.68 2.31
CA GLU A 102 5.12 6.09 1.39
C GLU A 102 5.65 4.77 0.84
N VAL A 103 4.83 3.73 0.92
CA VAL A 103 5.17 2.40 0.41
C VAL A 103 4.17 1.96 -0.64
N TRP A 104 4.66 1.70 -1.84
CA TRP A 104 3.91 1.14 -2.97
C TRP A 104 4.07 -0.37 -3.02
N ASN A 105 2.97 -1.10 -3.13
CA ASN A 105 2.97 -2.54 -3.43
C ASN A 105 2.21 -2.75 -4.73
N VAL A 106 2.91 -3.11 -5.79
CA VAL A 106 2.30 -3.39 -7.10
C VAL A 106 1.70 -4.78 -7.08
N ILE A 107 0.38 -4.86 -7.33
CA ILE A 107 -0.38 -6.11 -7.37
C ILE A 107 -0.51 -6.60 -8.80
N ASP A 108 -0.71 -5.68 -9.76
CA ASP A 108 -0.92 -5.98 -11.17
C ASP A 108 -0.51 -4.79 -12.02
N GLY A 109 -0.03 -5.02 -13.25
CA GLY A 109 0.46 -3.99 -14.15
C GLY A 109 1.87 -3.49 -13.83
N GLU A 110 2.27 -2.38 -14.45
CA GLU A 110 3.62 -1.80 -14.34
C GLU A 110 3.57 -0.30 -14.10
N LEU A 111 4.33 0.16 -13.11
CA LEU A 111 4.56 1.56 -12.78
C LEU A 111 6.00 1.95 -13.07
N GLU A 112 6.20 3.04 -13.79
CA GLU A 112 7.48 3.74 -13.81
C GLU A 112 7.48 4.72 -12.62
N ILE A 113 8.44 4.54 -11.72
CA ILE A 113 8.58 5.36 -10.51
C ILE A 113 9.96 6.00 -10.54
N LYS A 114 9.98 7.34 -10.45
CA LYS A 114 11.18 8.14 -10.26
C LYS A 114 11.25 8.59 -8.81
N ILE A 115 12.34 8.31 -8.12
CA ILE A 115 12.64 8.78 -6.76
C ILE A 115 13.98 9.50 -6.81
N ALA A 116 13.98 10.78 -6.49
CA ALA A 116 15.14 11.66 -6.65
C ALA A 116 15.72 11.55 -8.08
N ALA A 117 16.93 11.02 -8.25
CA ALA A 117 17.59 10.86 -9.54
C ALA A 117 17.41 9.48 -10.19
N GLU A 118 16.80 8.52 -9.48
CA GLU A 118 16.65 7.15 -9.96
C GLU A 118 15.26 6.92 -10.55
N THR A 119 15.19 6.24 -11.70
CA THR A 119 13.94 5.82 -12.33
C THR A 119 13.97 4.31 -12.52
N GLN A 120 12.93 3.63 -12.04
CA GLN A 120 12.79 2.18 -12.19
C GLN A 120 11.35 1.82 -12.53
N VAL A 121 11.19 0.64 -13.14
CA VAL A 121 9.85 0.03 -13.39
C VAL A 121 9.56 -1.00 -12.31
N ALA A 122 8.46 -0.80 -11.62
CA ALA A 122 7.94 -1.72 -10.61
C ALA A 122 6.75 -2.50 -11.19
N GLY A 123 6.85 -3.83 -11.14
CA GLY A 123 5.81 -4.76 -11.56
C GLY A 123 5.24 -5.56 -10.38
N PRO A 124 4.37 -6.55 -10.65
CA PRO A 124 3.71 -7.35 -9.63
C PRO A 124 4.70 -8.01 -8.66
N GLY A 125 4.44 -7.85 -7.35
CA GLY A 125 5.29 -8.36 -6.28
C GLY A 125 6.46 -7.43 -5.91
N CYS A 126 6.63 -6.29 -6.60
CA CYS A 126 7.59 -5.27 -6.21
C CYS A 126 6.99 -4.35 -5.14
N ALA A 127 7.79 -4.05 -4.12
CA ALA A 127 7.54 -2.97 -3.18
C ALA A 127 8.53 -1.83 -3.44
N VAL A 128 8.02 -0.58 -3.41
CA VAL A 128 8.83 0.63 -3.58
C VAL A 128 8.63 1.51 -2.36
N VAL A 129 9.71 1.99 -1.76
CA VAL A 129 9.68 2.86 -0.60
C VAL A 129 10.12 4.26 -1.02
N VAL A 130 9.27 5.25 -0.76
CA VAL A 130 9.56 6.67 -0.96
C VAL A 130 9.73 7.30 0.42
N PRO A 131 10.97 7.69 0.80
CA PRO A 131 11.20 8.33 2.10
C PRO A 131 10.51 9.70 2.21
N PRO A 132 10.23 10.19 3.43
CA PRO A 132 9.69 11.52 3.67
C PRO A 132 10.46 12.61 2.91
N ASP A 133 9.72 13.62 2.43
CA ASP A 133 10.22 14.82 1.75
C ASP A 133 11.07 14.55 0.49
N THR A 134 11.02 13.32 -0.02
CA THR A 134 11.77 12.92 -1.22
C THR A 134 10.95 13.21 -2.48
N ALA A 135 11.53 13.98 -3.41
CA ALA A 135 10.91 14.26 -4.71
C ALA A 135 10.71 12.96 -5.51
N HIS A 136 9.50 12.72 -5.95
CA HIS A 136 9.14 11.53 -6.71
C HIS A 136 8.00 11.77 -7.69
N SER A 137 7.93 10.93 -8.72
CA SER A 137 6.84 10.88 -9.68
C SER A 137 6.47 9.44 -10.02
N VAL A 138 5.20 9.22 -10.40
CA VAL A 138 4.69 7.88 -10.70
C VAL A 138 3.87 7.92 -11.97
N LYS A 139 4.18 7.04 -12.93
CA LYS A 139 3.45 6.90 -14.20
C LYS A 139 3.03 5.45 -14.40
N ALA A 140 1.78 5.22 -14.70
CA ALA A 140 1.27 3.91 -15.07
C ALA A 140 1.63 3.59 -16.52
N LEU A 141 2.42 2.55 -16.75
CA LEU A 141 2.78 2.07 -18.09
C LEU A 141 1.68 1.20 -18.70
N THR A 142 0.95 0.49 -17.85
CA THR A 142 -0.22 -0.30 -18.17
C THR A 142 -1.36 0.08 -17.23
N ASP A 143 -2.52 -0.57 -17.31
CA ASP A 143 -3.50 -0.55 -16.23
C ASP A 143 -2.87 -1.21 -14.99
N VAL A 144 -3.01 -0.58 -13.83
CA VAL A 144 -2.31 -0.99 -12.59
C VAL A 144 -3.29 -1.17 -11.44
N ARG A 145 -3.05 -2.18 -10.63
CA ARG A 145 -3.57 -2.28 -9.26
C ARG A 145 -2.42 -2.22 -8.27
N ALA A 146 -2.52 -1.32 -7.31
CA ALA A 146 -1.50 -1.16 -6.27
C ALA A 146 -2.14 -0.88 -4.91
N ILE A 147 -1.44 -1.27 -3.85
CA ILE A 147 -1.73 -0.84 -2.48
C ILE A 147 -0.64 0.14 -2.08
N VAL A 148 -1.06 1.33 -1.64
CA VAL A 148 -0.16 2.36 -1.14
C VAL A 148 -0.44 2.60 0.33
N VAL A 149 0.63 2.70 1.11
CA VAL A 149 0.55 2.96 2.55
C VAL A 149 1.36 4.20 2.87
N ASP A 150 0.71 5.18 3.52
CA ASP A 150 1.36 6.40 4.02
C ASP A 150 1.47 6.38 5.55
N PHE A 151 2.63 6.76 6.07
CA PHE A 151 2.88 7.02 7.48
C PHE A 151 3.63 8.36 7.67
N PRO A 152 3.23 9.23 8.58
CA PRO A 152 1.97 9.20 9.35
C PRO A 152 0.75 9.32 8.45
N LYS A 153 -0.44 9.21 9.05
CA LYS A 153 -1.73 9.27 8.37
C LYS A 153 -1.85 10.51 7.47
N ARG A 154 -2.28 10.28 6.23
CA ARG A 154 -2.51 11.32 5.21
C ARG A 154 -4.01 11.56 5.05
N TYR A 155 -4.45 12.80 5.17
CA TYR A 155 -5.88 13.14 5.17
C TYR A 155 -6.38 13.64 3.81
N SER A 156 -5.47 14.03 2.92
CA SER A 156 -5.82 14.47 1.58
C SER A 156 -4.76 14.07 0.55
N ILE A 157 -5.20 13.77 -0.66
CA ILE A 157 -4.34 13.51 -1.82
C ILE A 157 -4.87 14.34 -2.99
N GLY A 158 -3.98 15.11 -3.65
CA GLY A 158 -4.37 15.94 -4.79
C GLY A 158 -5.51 16.92 -4.49
N GLY A 159 -5.64 17.40 -3.25
CA GLY A 159 -6.74 18.28 -2.82
C GLY A 159 -8.06 17.56 -2.52
N THR A 160 -8.11 16.22 -2.65
CA THR A 160 -9.27 15.40 -2.30
C THR A 160 -9.10 14.87 -0.88
N GLU A 161 -10.07 15.14 0.00
CA GLU A 161 -10.12 14.50 1.33
C GLU A 161 -10.32 12.98 1.21
N LEU A 162 -9.64 12.22 2.08
CA LEU A 162 -9.64 10.74 2.05
C LEU A 162 -10.65 10.14 3.00
#